data_f176a5963def197f220fd1d85eb841cb
#
_entry.id   f176a5963def197f220fd1d85eb841cb
#
_cell.length_a   1.000
_cell.length_b   1.000
_cell.length_c   1.000
_cell.angle_alpha   90.00
_cell.angle_beta   90.00
_cell.angle_gamma   90.00
#
_symmetry.space_group_name_H-M   'P 1'
#
loop_
_entity.id
_entity.type
_entity.pdbx_description
1 polymer ?
#
loop_
_entity_poly.entity_id
_entity_poly.type
_entity_poly.pdbx_seq_one_letter_code
_entity_poly.pdbx_strand_id
1 'polypeptide(L)'
;ARGVENVDGGGLGPLYAGYSCGSCHKSTGRTRPAIADGGSGPGFSSMLIYISRKSGGYFQDYGRVLHDQAIYGTKPEGRVKITTTSQKYTFPDGEEYELVTPHYEIKEWYADSIPMSDLRISVRQPLRHVGMGQMMALDLDMLKQIAAKSNYPEYGISGRINYVTEKGKKQIGISGNKANHADLTVELGFSSDLGVTNDRFPHEVGEGQGNMMGFAMTGAQVSTEDMED
;
A
#
# COMPACT_ATOMS: atom_id res chain seq x y z
N ALA A 1 0.78 -21.32 -5.78
CA ALA A 1 1.61 -20.25 -6.29
C ALA A 1 2.06 -20.67 -7.68
N ARG A 2 1.66 -19.96 -8.67
CA ARG A 2 2.28 -20.09 -9.97
C ARG A 2 3.66 -19.53 -9.79
N GLY A 3 4.69 -20.37 -10.01
CA GLY A 3 6.00 -19.83 -10.29
C GLY A 3 5.78 -18.80 -11.38
N VAL A 4 6.13 -17.59 -11.10
CA VAL A 4 5.80 -16.50 -11.98
C VAL A 4 6.79 -16.55 -13.11
N GLU A 5 6.56 -17.48 -13.98
CA GLU A 5 7.14 -17.42 -15.31
C GLU A 5 6.40 -16.31 -16.03
N ASN A 6 7.13 -15.33 -16.32
CA ASN A 6 6.67 -14.23 -17.09
C ASN A 6 6.54 -14.61 -18.56
N VAL A 7 5.39 -14.31 -19.09
CA VAL A 7 5.11 -14.50 -20.50
C VAL A 7 5.86 -13.46 -21.35
N ASP A 8 6.23 -12.31 -20.77
CA ASP A 8 6.83 -11.16 -21.48
C ASP A 8 8.05 -10.55 -20.79
N GLY A 9 8.84 -11.33 -20.06
CA GLY A 9 10.12 -10.87 -19.49
C GLY A 9 10.03 -10.33 -18.06
N GLY A 10 8.90 -10.31 -17.37
CA GLY A 10 8.75 -9.94 -15.98
C GLY A 10 7.82 -10.88 -15.23
N GLY A 11 8.02 -11.12 -14.00
CA GLY A 11 7.17 -11.89 -13.10
C GLY A 11 7.16 -11.21 -11.74
N LEU A 12 6.44 -11.78 -10.79
CA LEU A 12 6.57 -11.31 -9.42
C LEU A 12 8.01 -11.54 -8.97
N GLY A 13 8.55 -10.59 -8.24
CA GLY A 13 9.79 -10.77 -7.53
C GLY A 13 9.77 -11.93 -6.55
N PRO A 14 10.94 -12.27 -5.96
CA PRO A 14 11.03 -13.38 -5.02
C PRO A 14 10.16 -13.12 -3.78
N LEU A 15 9.99 -11.88 -3.42
CA LEU A 15 9.15 -11.42 -2.30
C LEU A 15 8.10 -10.42 -2.82
N TYR A 16 6.89 -10.50 -2.31
CA TYR A 16 5.82 -9.59 -2.71
C TYR A 16 4.72 -9.50 -1.65
N ALA A 17 3.97 -8.41 -1.67
CA ALA A 17 2.81 -8.23 -0.83
C ALA A 17 1.51 -8.69 -1.50
N GLY A 18 1.47 -8.63 -2.85
CA GLY A 18 0.32 -9.10 -3.64
C GLY A 18 0.75 -9.50 -5.04
N TYR A 19 0.12 -10.51 -5.61
CA TYR A 19 0.49 -11.06 -6.92
C TYR A 19 -0.11 -10.29 -8.11
N SER A 20 -0.93 -9.29 -7.86
CA SER A 20 -1.46 -8.38 -8.87
C SER A 20 -2.15 -7.18 -8.21
N CYS A 21 -2.31 -6.09 -8.93
CA CYS A 21 -3.10 -4.94 -8.47
C CYS A 21 -4.53 -5.35 -8.08
N GLY A 22 -5.14 -6.23 -8.89
CA GLY A 22 -6.50 -6.75 -8.66
C GLY A 22 -6.66 -7.61 -7.41
N SER A 23 -5.59 -8.11 -6.79
CA SER A 23 -5.69 -8.84 -5.54
C SER A 23 -6.12 -7.93 -4.38
N CYS A 24 -5.70 -6.67 -4.41
CA CYS A 24 -6.08 -5.65 -3.42
C CYS A 24 -7.15 -4.69 -3.94
N HIS A 25 -7.18 -4.42 -5.25
CA HIS A 25 -8.12 -3.50 -5.92
C HIS A 25 -9.16 -4.26 -6.74
N LYS A 26 -9.89 -5.18 -6.11
CA LYS A 26 -10.87 -6.02 -6.79
C LYS A 26 -11.91 -5.17 -7.54
N SER A 27 -12.03 -5.41 -8.85
CA SER A 27 -12.92 -4.65 -9.74
C SER A 27 -12.69 -3.13 -9.66
N THR A 28 -11.42 -2.70 -9.66
CA THR A 28 -10.98 -1.31 -9.48
C THR A 28 -11.45 -0.64 -8.18
N GLY A 29 -12.04 -1.44 -7.29
CA GLY A 29 -12.61 -1.00 -6.03
C GLY A 29 -11.70 -1.28 -4.83
N ARG A 30 -12.33 -1.81 -3.76
CA ARG A 30 -11.67 -2.23 -2.53
C ARG A 30 -12.05 -3.67 -2.21
N THR A 31 -11.13 -4.39 -1.62
CA THR A 31 -11.44 -5.67 -0.98
C THR A 31 -12.02 -5.46 0.41
N ARG A 32 -12.61 -6.51 0.97
CA ARG A 32 -13.04 -6.50 2.37
C ARG A 32 -11.80 -6.54 3.27
N PRO A 33 -11.83 -5.87 4.42
CA PRO A 33 -10.77 -6.02 5.42
C PRO A 33 -10.61 -7.48 5.82
N ALA A 34 -9.36 -7.92 6.01
CA ALA A 34 -9.08 -9.21 6.60
C ALA A 34 -9.36 -9.12 8.10
N ILE A 35 -10.44 -9.73 8.53
CA ILE A 35 -10.87 -9.83 9.93
C ILE A 35 -10.94 -11.29 10.40
N ALA A 36 -10.44 -12.22 9.57
CA ALA A 36 -10.51 -13.64 9.90
C ALA A 36 -9.49 -13.99 10.98
N ASP A 37 -9.97 -14.72 11.97
CA ASP A 37 -9.16 -15.28 13.02
C ASP A 37 -8.22 -16.37 12.48
N GLY A 38 -6.97 -16.37 12.90
CA GLY A 38 -6.04 -17.48 12.72
C GLY A 38 -5.36 -17.63 11.35
N GLY A 39 -5.49 -16.68 10.47
CA GLY A 39 -4.90 -16.77 9.12
C GLY A 39 -3.47 -16.24 9.00
N SER A 40 -2.46 -17.03 9.34
CA SER A 40 -1.15 -16.87 8.71
C SER A 40 -1.12 -17.73 7.46
N GLY A 41 -1.75 -17.28 6.41
CA GLY A 41 -1.75 -17.96 5.11
C GLY A 41 -1.36 -17.02 4.00
N PRO A 42 -0.97 -17.55 2.84
CA PRO A 42 -0.87 -16.77 1.62
C PRO A 42 -2.28 -16.26 1.30
N GLY A 43 -2.58 -15.03 1.61
CA GLY A 43 -3.94 -14.52 1.45
C GLY A 43 -4.25 -13.28 2.26
N PHE A 44 -3.26 -12.70 2.90
CA PHE A 44 -3.38 -11.36 3.47
C PHE A 44 -3.48 -10.28 2.37
N SER A 45 -3.52 -10.73 1.13
CA SER A 45 -3.50 -9.96 -0.10
C SER A 45 -4.62 -8.92 -0.28
N SER A 46 -5.51 -8.76 0.69
CA SER A 46 -6.55 -7.75 0.62
C SER A 46 -6.21 -6.45 1.36
N MET A 47 -5.14 -6.44 2.14
CA MET A 47 -4.68 -5.28 2.90
C MET A 47 -3.16 -5.24 2.91
N LEU A 48 -2.62 -4.03 3.00
CA LEU A 48 -1.19 -3.82 3.09
C LEU A 48 -0.76 -3.61 4.54
N ILE A 49 0.33 -4.23 4.90
CA ILE A 49 0.94 -4.05 6.21
C ILE A 49 2.11 -3.11 6.05
N TYR A 50 1.89 -1.86 6.44
CA TYR A 50 2.97 -0.90 6.50
C TYR A 50 3.83 -1.14 7.71
N ILE A 51 5.13 -1.19 7.49
CA ILE A 51 6.15 -1.24 8.53
C ILE A 51 6.88 0.10 8.60
N SER A 52 7.13 0.58 9.78
CA SER A 52 7.83 1.84 10.01
C SER A 52 8.47 1.85 11.40
N ARG A 53 9.34 2.83 11.65
CA ARG A 53 9.90 3.07 12.96
C ARG A 53 8.92 3.80 13.87
N LYS A 54 8.87 3.44 15.14
CA LYS A 54 8.16 4.23 16.17
C LYS A 54 8.83 5.60 16.35
N SER A 55 10.14 5.66 16.19
CA SER A 55 10.95 6.88 16.21
C SER A 55 10.73 7.79 14.99
N GLY A 56 10.03 7.31 13.96
CA GLY A 56 9.74 8.01 12.72
C GLY A 56 10.53 7.50 11.52
N GLY A 57 9.94 7.62 10.33
CA GLY A 57 10.53 7.12 9.09
C GLY A 57 10.33 5.62 8.87
N TYR A 58 11.01 5.09 7.87
CA TYR A 58 10.94 3.70 7.44
C TYR A 58 12.28 2.97 7.69
N PHE A 59 12.24 1.67 7.64
CA PHE A 59 13.43 0.83 7.55
C PHE A 59 13.89 0.86 6.09
N GLN A 60 15.00 1.52 5.82
CA GLN A 60 15.44 1.86 4.47
C GLN A 60 15.54 0.63 3.56
N ASP A 61 16.04 -0.48 4.10
CA ASP A 61 16.31 -1.71 3.36
C ASP A 61 15.07 -2.59 3.12
N TYR A 62 13.91 -2.19 3.66
CA TYR A 62 12.66 -2.97 3.60
C TYR A 62 11.52 -2.24 2.88
N GLY A 63 11.71 -1.01 2.44
CA GLY A 63 10.63 -0.21 1.91
C GLY A 63 9.57 0.14 2.95
N ARG A 64 8.33 0.23 2.52
CA ARG A 64 7.19 0.61 3.37
C ARG A 64 6.25 -0.53 3.70
N VAL A 65 6.26 -1.57 2.90
CA VAL A 65 5.28 -2.66 2.96
C VAL A 65 5.99 -3.95 3.31
N LEU A 66 5.41 -4.70 4.24
CA LEU A 66 5.86 -6.04 4.55
C LEU A 66 5.53 -6.98 3.37
N HIS A 67 6.52 -7.66 2.84
CA HIS A 67 6.34 -8.73 1.88
C HIS A 67 6.05 -10.03 2.63
N ASP A 68 4.78 -10.33 2.82
CA ASP A 68 4.30 -11.50 3.55
C ASP A 68 4.11 -12.73 2.65
N GLN A 69 4.44 -12.60 1.37
CA GLN A 69 4.40 -13.65 0.36
C GLN A 69 5.74 -13.79 -0.35
N ALA A 70 5.99 -14.98 -0.88
CA ALA A 70 7.20 -15.29 -1.63
C ALA A 70 6.93 -16.36 -2.68
N ILE A 71 7.79 -16.44 -3.69
CA ILE A 71 7.80 -17.53 -4.65
C ILE A 71 8.20 -18.86 -3.98
N TYR A 72 7.93 -19.97 -4.67
CA TYR A 72 8.31 -21.29 -4.17
C TYR A 72 9.83 -21.38 -3.89
N GLY A 73 10.16 -21.92 -2.73
CA GLY A 73 11.55 -22.08 -2.30
C GLY A 73 12.14 -20.88 -1.55
N THR A 74 11.42 -19.76 -1.51
CA THR A 74 11.84 -18.55 -0.78
C THR A 74 10.91 -18.31 0.43
N LYS A 75 11.46 -17.79 1.52
CA LYS A 75 10.67 -17.37 2.66
C LYS A 75 10.24 -15.91 2.50
N PRO A 76 9.02 -15.54 2.88
CA PRO A 76 8.61 -14.13 2.96
C PRO A 76 9.43 -13.39 4.05
N GLU A 77 9.31 -12.08 4.13
CA GLU A 77 9.93 -11.29 5.20
C GLU A 77 9.38 -11.67 6.58
N GLY A 78 8.10 -11.90 6.64
CA GLY A 78 7.43 -12.29 7.88
C GLY A 78 6.03 -12.84 7.63
N ARG A 79 5.41 -13.34 8.68
CA ARG A 79 4.02 -13.79 8.66
C ARG A 79 3.19 -13.04 9.66
N VAL A 80 1.99 -12.66 9.25
CA VAL A 80 1.06 -11.92 10.08
C VAL A 80 0.01 -12.86 10.67
N LYS A 81 -0.25 -12.67 11.94
CA LYS A 81 -1.36 -13.28 12.66
C LYS A 81 -2.44 -12.21 12.88
N ILE A 82 -3.69 -12.59 12.66
CA ILE A 82 -4.85 -11.77 12.95
C ILE A 82 -5.62 -12.40 14.09
N THR A 83 -5.90 -11.63 15.10
CA THR A 83 -6.84 -11.98 16.16
C THR A 83 -7.91 -10.91 16.24
N THR A 84 -9.07 -11.24 16.76
CA THR A 84 -10.18 -10.29 16.89
C THR A 84 -10.66 -10.21 18.32
N THR A 85 -11.11 -9.03 18.71
CA THR A 85 -11.92 -8.82 19.91
C THR A 85 -13.25 -8.24 19.51
N SER A 86 -14.33 -8.65 20.19
CA SER A 86 -15.67 -8.16 19.95
C SER A 86 -16.18 -7.38 21.16
N GLN A 87 -16.91 -6.30 20.91
CA GLN A 87 -17.59 -5.53 21.94
C GLN A 87 -19.00 -5.19 21.49
N LYS A 88 -19.96 -5.47 22.36
CA LYS A 88 -21.36 -5.11 22.15
C LYS A 88 -21.64 -3.68 22.57
N TYR A 89 -22.50 -3.04 21.83
CA TYR A 89 -23.01 -1.70 22.05
C TYR A 89 -24.50 -1.68 21.79
N THR A 90 -25.16 -0.62 22.23
CA THR A 90 -26.59 -0.41 22.03
C THR A 90 -26.82 0.97 21.44
N PHE A 91 -27.60 1.06 20.39
CA PHE A 91 -28.08 2.32 19.85
C PHE A 91 -29.09 2.98 20.80
N PRO A 92 -29.34 4.30 20.68
CA PRO A 92 -30.31 5.00 21.53
C PRO A 92 -31.74 4.45 21.46
N ASP A 93 -32.11 3.79 20.37
CA ASP A 93 -33.39 3.12 20.15
C ASP A 93 -33.50 1.72 20.77
N GLY A 94 -32.39 1.21 21.36
CA GLY A 94 -32.32 -0.07 22.01
C GLY A 94 -31.84 -1.20 21.12
N GLU A 95 -31.55 -0.97 19.83
CA GLU A 95 -30.96 -1.99 18.95
C GLU A 95 -29.53 -2.28 19.38
N GLU A 96 -29.20 -3.59 19.51
CA GLU A 96 -27.84 -4.01 19.84
C GLU A 96 -27.02 -4.22 18.57
N TYR A 97 -25.74 -3.83 18.63
CA TYR A 97 -24.77 -4.13 17.59
C TYR A 97 -23.42 -4.55 18.18
N GLU A 98 -22.63 -5.23 17.39
CA GLU A 98 -21.32 -5.71 17.81
C GLU A 98 -20.23 -5.13 16.89
N LEU A 99 -19.19 -4.56 17.51
CA LEU A 99 -18.01 -4.10 16.80
C LEU A 99 -16.90 -5.14 16.99
N VAL A 100 -16.34 -5.58 15.86
CA VAL A 100 -15.19 -6.47 15.81
C VAL A 100 -13.94 -5.64 15.53
N THR A 101 -12.97 -5.71 16.44
CA THR A 101 -11.69 -5.02 16.29
C THR A 101 -10.61 -6.05 15.95
N PRO A 102 -10.02 -5.98 14.75
CA PRO A 102 -8.89 -6.83 14.39
C PRO A 102 -7.59 -6.32 15.01
N HIS A 103 -6.77 -7.26 15.47
CA HIS A 103 -5.41 -7.03 15.96
C HIS A 103 -4.44 -7.77 15.05
N TYR A 104 -3.41 -7.07 14.62
CA TYR A 104 -2.42 -7.58 13.68
C TYR A 104 -1.06 -7.65 14.36
N GLU A 105 -0.43 -8.80 14.25
CA GLU A 105 0.88 -9.07 14.83
C GLU A 105 1.77 -9.78 13.80
N ILE A 106 3.02 -9.38 13.67
CA ILE A 106 4.00 -10.17 12.93
C ILE A 106 4.44 -11.32 13.84
N LYS A 107 3.95 -12.50 13.52
CA LYS A 107 4.21 -13.70 14.31
C LYS A 107 5.60 -14.27 14.08
N GLU A 108 6.04 -14.26 12.83
CA GLU A 108 7.30 -14.82 12.39
C GLU A 108 8.01 -13.78 11.55
N TRP A 109 9.28 -13.58 11.80
CA TRP A 109 10.14 -12.70 11.03
C TRP A 109 11.28 -13.51 10.45
N TYR A 110 11.39 -13.56 9.13
CA TYR A 110 12.36 -14.38 8.41
C TYR A 110 13.44 -13.55 7.72
N ALA A 111 13.20 -12.26 7.56
CA ALA A 111 14.14 -11.32 6.97
C ALA A 111 15.29 -10.98 7.93
N ASP A 112 16.22 -10.16 7.46
CA ASP A 112 17.31 -9.67 8.29
C ASP A 112 16.79 -8.91 9.51
N SER A 113 17.56 -8.97 10.58
CA SER A 113 17.13 -8.45 11.87
C SER A 113 16.89 -6.93 11.83
N ILE A 114 15.70 -6.54 12.28
CA ILE A 114 15.37 -5.15 12.56
C ILE A 114 15.10 -4.96 14.05
N PRO A 115 15.24 -3.75 14.60
CA PRO A 115 14.92 -3.51 16.01
C PRO A 115 13.40 -3.60 16.23
N MET A 116 12.92 -4.78 16.60
CA MET A 116 11.48 -5.06 16.82
C MET A 116 10.85 -4.13 17.87
N SER A 117 11.63 -3.63 18.83
CA SER A 117 11.17 -2.62 19.79
C SER A 117 10.78 -1.29 19.15
N ASP A 118 11.40 -0.94 18.02
CA ASP A 118 11.13 0.26 17.23
C ASP A 118 10.13 0.00 16.09
N LEU A 119 9.70 -1.25 15.88
CA LEU A 119 8.75 -1.59 14.83
C LEU A 119 7.35 -1.09 15.15
N ARG A 120 6.78 -0.38 14.21
CA ARG A 120 5.36 0.01 14.16
C ARG A 120 4.70 -0.62 12.94
N ILE A 121 3.57 -1.27 13.16
CA ILE A 121 2.73 -1.85 12.13
C ILE A 121 1.52 -0.96 11.92
N SER A 122 1.15 -0.75 10.66
CA SER A 122 -0.08 -0.04 10.29
C SER A 122 -0.72 -0.72 9.10
N VAL A 123 -1.84 -1.36 9.34
CA VAL A 123 -2.57 -2.07 8.28
C VAL A 123 -3.41 -1.09 7.48
N ARG A 124 -3.32 -1.17 6.17
CA ARG A 124 -3.96 -0.24 5.23
C ARG A 124 -4.85 -0.98 4.26
N GLN A 125 -6.07 -0.50 4.13
CA GLN A 125 -6.97 -0.93 3.07
C GLN A 125 -6.66 -0.12 1.81
N PRO A 126 -6.62 -0.75 0.61
CA PRO A 126 -6.35 -0.06 -0.63
C PRO A 126 -7.43 0.98 -0.95
N LEU A 127 -7.04 2.04 -1.64
CA LEU A 127 -7.96 3.01 -2.21
C LEU A 127 -8.60 2.46 -3.49
N ARG A 128 -9.65 3.12 -3.94
CA ARG A 128 -10.24 2.79 -5.25
C ARG A 128 -9.37 3.37 -6.35
N HIS A 129 -9.25 2.63 -7.48
CA HIS A 129 -8.57 3.10 -8.68
C HIS A 129 -9.52 3.72 -9.71
N VAL A 130 -10.83 3.68 -9.45
CA VAL A 130 -11.83 4.27 -10.36
C VAL A 130 -11.57 5.77 -10.53
N GLY A 131 -11.42 6.20 -11.78
CA GLY A 131 -11.27 7.60 -12.13
C GLY A 131 -9.86 8.18 -11.93
N MET A 132 -8.84 7.35 -11.73
CA MET A 132 -7.47 7.83 -11.51
C MET A 132 -6.94 8.63 -12.69
N GLY A 133 -7.13 8.17 -13.93
CA GLY A 133 -6.75 8.92 -15.14
C GLY A 133 -7.46 10.27 -15.25
N GLN A 134 -8.71 10.38 -14.80
CA GLN A 134 -9.43 11.65 -14.80
C GLN A 134 -8.84 12.68 -13.82
N MET A 135 -8.20 12.22 -12.76
CA MET A 135 -7.50 13.12 -11.82
C MET A 135 -6.34 13.85 -12.48
N MET A 136 -5.68 13.23 -13.47
CA MET A 136 -4.61 13.87 -14.24
C MET A 136 -5.12 14.98 -15.17
N ALA A 137 -6.40 14.97 -15.51
CA ALA A 137 -7.04 15.99 -16.35
C ALA A 137 -7.64 17.16 -15.54
N LEU A 138 -7.43 17.20 -14.22
CA LEU A 138 -7.94 18.29 -13.39
C LEU A 138 -7.32 19.64 -13.75
N ASP A 139 -8.16 20.64 -13.93
CA ASP A 139 -7.71 22.02 -14.07
C ASP A 139 -7.23 22.56 -12.72
N LEU A 140 -5.92 22.74 -12.61
CA LEU A 140 -5.26 23.18 -11.38
C LEU A 140 -5.62 24.63 -11.00
N ASP A 141 -5.96 25.48 -11.96
CA ASP A 141 -6.39 26.85 -11.66
C ASP A 141 -7.83 26.87 -11.13
N MET A 142 -8.68 25.98 -11.63
CA MET A 142 -10.01 25.78 -11.05
C MET A 142 -9.91 25.25 -9.60
N LEU A 143 -8.99 24.32 -9.31
CA LEU A 143 -8.77 23.85 -7.93
C LEU A 143 -8.37 25.00 -7.00
N LYS A 144 -7.50 25.91 -7.46
CA LYS A 144 -7.12 27.11 -6.67
C LYS A 144 -8.33 27.99 -6.41
N GLN A 145 -9.16 28.22 -7.43
CA GLN A 145 -10.38 29.03 -7.30
C GLN A 145 -11.37 28.40 -6.31
N ILE A 146 -11.57 27.09 -6.39
CA ILE A 146 -12.44 26.36 -5.46
C ILE A 146 -11.90 26.47 -4.04
N ALA A 147 -10.61 26.23 -3.83
CA ALA A 147 -9.99 26.31 -2.52
C ALA A 147 -10.11 27.73 -1.92
N ALA A 148 -9.96 28.77 -2.74
CA ALA A 148 -10.12 30.16 -2.29
C ALA A 148 -11.57 30.51 -1.87
N LYS A 149 -12.57 29.84 -2.46
CA LYS A 149 -14.00 30.05 -2.14
C LYS A 149 -14.50 29.13 -1.03
N SER A 150 -13.82 28.00 -0.78
CA SER A 150 -14.27 26.97 0.15
C SER A 150 -13.90 27.32 1.59
N ASN A 151 -14.52 28.37 2.12
CA ASN A 151 -14.35 28.77 3.52
C ASN A 151 -15.74 29.01 4.14
N TYR A 152 -16.16 28.05 4.95
CA TYR A 152 -17.46 28.03 5.62
C TYR A 152 -17.24 27.84 7.13
N PRO A 153 -16.89 28.95 7.84
CA PRO A 153 -16.50 28.87 9.25
C PRO A 153 -17.66 28.38 10.14
N GLU A 154 -18.90 28.63 9.75
CA GLU A 154 -20.09 28.17 10.44
C GLU A 154 -20.21 26.62 10.49
N TYR A 155 -19.61 25.94 9.55
CA TYR A 155 -19.54 24.48 9.49
C TYR A 155 -18.16 23.92 9.84
N GLY A 156 -17.20 24.78 10.19
CA GLY A 156 -15.82 24.38 10.43
C GLY A 156 -15.10 23.85 9.19
N ILE A 157 -15.57 24.19 7.98
CA ILE A 157 -15.02 23.74 6.71
C ILE A 157 -14.15 24.82 6.09
N SER A 158 -12.93 24.43 5.70
CA SER A 158 -12.04 25.28 4.89
C SER A 158 -11.32 24.46 3.83
N GLY A 159 -11.37 24.92 2.58
CA GLY A 159 -10.63 24.33 1.47
C GLY A 159 -9.18 24.81 1.46
N ARG A 160 -8.23 23.87 1.32
CA ARG A 160 -6.80 24.21 1.21
C ARG A 160 -6.16 23.35 0.14
N ILE A 161 -5.34 23.98 -0.68
CA ILE A 161 -4.46 23.27 -1.60
C ILE A 161 -3.34 22.63 -0.80
N ASN A 162 -3.10 21.34 -1.03
CA ASN A 162 -1.87 20.71 -0.57
C ASN A 162 -0.77 20.90 -1.62
N TYR A 163 0.30 21.56 -1.25
CA TYR A 163 1.49 21.72 -2.08
C TYR A 163 2.52 20.67 -1.68
N VAL A 164 3.00 19.97 -2.67
CA VAL A 164 4.03 18.93 -2.50
C VAL A 164 5.31 19.35 -3.21
N THR A 165 6.44 18.87 -2.73
CA THR A 165 7.74 19.08 -3.39
C THR A 165 8.23 17.74 -3.90
N GLU A 166 8.20 17.56 -5.21
CA GLU A 166 8.66 16.36 -5.89
C GLU A 166 9.71 16.74 -6.93
N LYS A 167 10.79 15.98 -7.00
CA LYS A 167 11.92 16.26 -7.92
C LYS A 167 12.42 17.71 -7.83
N GLY A 168 12.40 18.28 -6.62
CA GLY A 168 12.84 19.67 -6.36
C GLY A 168 11.85 20.75 -6.81
N LYS A 169 10.67 20.40 -7.32
CA LYS A 169 9.64 21.34 -7.75
C LYS A 169 8.45 21.33 -6.80
N LYS A 170 8.00 22.52 -6.42
CA LYS A 170 6.76 22.70 -5.65
C LYS A 170 5.57 22.64 -6.62
N GLN A 171 4.66 21.72 -6.39
CA GLN A 171 3.51 21.44 -7.25
C GLN A 171 2.23 21.25 -6.41
N ILE A 172 1.07 21.34 -7.04
CA ILE A 172 -0.19 21.01 -6.40
C ILE A 172 -0.29 19.49 -6.33
N GLY A 173 -0.59 18.96 -5.15
CA GLY A 173 -0.89 17.56 -4.98
C GLY A 173 -2.31 17.25 -5.48
N ILE A 174 -2.44 16.21 -6.28
CA ILE A 174 -3.71 15.73 -6.84
C ILE A 174 -3.96 14.24 -6.61
N SER A 175 -2.93 13.46 -6.31
CA SER A 175 -3.06 12.03 -6.07
C SER A 175 -2.68 11.64 -4.64
N GLY A 176 -3.01 10.40 -4.27
CA GLY A 176 -2.86 9.89 -2.91
C GLY A 176 -3.98 10.31 -1.96
N ASN A 177 -4.01 9.69 -0.78
CA ASN A 177 -5.13 9.82 0.17
C ASN A 177 -5.37 11.27 0.68
N LYS A 178 -4.35 12.11 0.63
CA LYS A 178 -4.40 13.50 1.11
C LYS A 178 -3.91 14.47 0.04
N ALA A 179 -4.04 14.11 -1.24
CA ALA A 179 -3.42 14.85 -2.34
C ALA A 179 -1.94 15.17 -2.04
N ASN A 180 -1.19 14.16 -1.62
CA ASN A 180 0.20 14.29 -1.17
C ASN A 180 1.22 13.93 -2.25
N HIS A 181 0.75 13.70 -3.48
CA HIS A 181 1.55 13.49 -4.68
C HIS A 181 1.09 14.35 -5.82
N ALA A 182 2.01 14.80 -6.66
CA ALA A 182 1.72 15.72 -7.76
C ALA A 182 1.07 15.04 -8.96
N ASP A 183 1.31 13.75 -9.14
CA ASP A 183 0.81 12.95 -10.25
C ASP A 183 0.68 11.47 -9.85
N LEU A 184 0.38 10.60 -10.82
CA LEU A 184 0.25 9.16 -10.61
C LEU A 184 1.59 8.41 -10.62
N THR A 185 2.72 9.05 -10.82
CA THR A 185 4.05 8.39 -10.83
C THR A 185 4.33 7.66 -9.51
N VAL A 186 3.73 8.11 -8.42
CA VAL A 186 3.82 7.45 -7.12
C VAL A 186 3.24 6.04 -7.15
N GLU A 187 2.21 5.79 -7.94
CA GLU A 187 1.58 4.46 -8.07
C GLU A 187 2.56 3.47 -8.69
N LEU A 188 3.35 3.92 -9.67
CA LEU A 188 4.39 3.12 -10.31
C LEU A 188 5.52 2.76 -9.32
N GLY A 189 5.98 3.73 -8.53
CA GLY A 189 6.97 3.50 -7.48
C GLY A 189 6.43 2.60 -6.38
N PHE A 190 5.14 2.75 -6.06
CA PHE A 190 4.50 1.93 -5.04
C PHE A 190 4.30 0.48 -5.49
N SER A 191 4.05 0.24 -6.78
CA SER A 191 3.98 -1.14 -7.28
C SER A 191 5.31 -1.87 -7.10
N SER A 192 6.44 -1.19 -7.29
CA SER A 192 7.77 -1.75 -6.99
C SER A 192 7.95 -2.07 -5.50
N ASP A 193 7.45 -1.20 -4.61
CA ASP A 193 7.42 -1.47 -3.15
C ASP A 193 6.52 -2.67 -2.77
N LEU A 194 5.66 -3.11 -3.67
CA LEU A 194 4.82 -4.31 -3.51
C LEU A 194 5.45 -5.60 -4.08
N GLY A 195 6.63 -5.50 -4.68
CA GLY A 195 7.30 -6.60 -5.39
C GLY A 195 6.86 -6.75 -6.85
N VAL A 196 6.24 -5.72 -7.44
CA VAL A 196 5.85 -5.66 -8.85
C VAL A 196 6.60 -4.54 -9.54
N THR A 197 7.65 -4.88 -10.28
CA THR A 197 8.49 -3.90 -10.98
C THR A 197 7.86 -3.43 -12.29
N ASN A 198 8.25 -2.27 -12.75
CA ASN A 198 7.80 -1.67 -13.99
C ASN A 198 8.95 -0.96 -14.71
N ASP A 199 8.70 -0.45 -15.92
CA ASP A 199 9.72 0.17 -16.77
C ASP A 199 10.39 1.42 -16.17
N ARG A 200 9.69 2.15 -15.29
CA ARG A 200 10.28 3.30 -14.56
C ARG A 200 11.00 2.89 -13.29
N PHE A 201 10.57 1.79 -12.68
CA PHE A 201 11.13 1.22 -11.46
C PHE A 201 11.42 -0.27 -11.68
N PRO A 202 12.47 -0.59 -12.46
CA PRO A 202 12.72 -1.97 -12.90
C PRO A 202 13.41 -2.86 -11.85
N HIS A 203 13.75 -2.29 -10.71
CA HIS A 203 14.42 -3.00 -9.63
C HIS A 203 13.51 -3.08 -8.42
N GLU A 204 13.50 -4.24 -7.78
CA GLU A 204 12.78 -4.39 -6.52
C GLU A 204 13.38 -3.54 -5.41
N VAL A 205 12.51 -3.10 -4.50
CA VAL A 205 12.90 -2.45 -3.26
C VAL A 205 13.34 -3.51 -2.26
N GLY A 206 14.34 -3.23 -1.45
CA GLY A 206 14.72 -4.07 -0.33
C GLY A 206 16.10 -4.69 -0.46
N GLU A 207 17.13 -3.86 -0.53
CA GLU A 207 18.53 -4.31 -0.51
C GLU A 207 18.87 -5.12 0.76
N GLY A 208 18.24 -4.78 1.90
CA GLY A 208 18.39 -5.52 3.15
C GLY A 208 17.81 -6.94 3.14
N GLN A 209 17.08 -7.30 2.10
CA GLN A 209 16.55 -8.63 1.86
C GLN A 209 17.54 -9.55 1.10
N GLY A 210 18.71 -9.06 0.74
CA GLY A 210 19.67 -9.75 -0.11
C GLY A 210 20.04 -11.15 0.38
N ASN A 211 20.11 -11.37 1.69
CA ASN A 211 20.37 -12.68 2.27
C ASN A 211 19.25 -13.70 2.04
N MET A 212 18.03 -13.24 1.84
CA MET A 212 16.86 -14.07 1.60
C MET A 212 16.68 -14.36 0.12
N MET A 213 16.98 -13.41 -0.71
CA MET A 213 16.69 -13.49 -2.13
C MET A 213 17.72 -14.34 -2.88
N GLY A 214 18.98 -14.22 -2.57
CA GLY A 214 20.06 -14.94 -3.27
C GLY A 214 20.15 -14.61 -4.77
N PHE A 215 19.31 -13.71 -5.28
CA PHE A 215 19.24 -13.29 -6.67
C PHE A 215 18.60 -11.90 -6.76
N ALA A 216 19.07 -11.14 -7.71
CA ALA A 216 18.47 -9.85 -8.06
C ALA A 216 17.44 -10.06 -9.16
N MET A 217 16.22 -9.65 -8.93
CA MET A 217 15.22 -9.55 -9.98
C MET A 217 15.43 -8.26 -10.75
N THR A 218 15.49 -8.37 -12.04
CA THR A 218 15.68 -7.25 -12.95
C THR A 218 14.66 -7.31 -14.07
N GLY A 219 14.18 -6.18 -14.49
CA GLY A 219 13.26 -6.06 -15.61
C GLY A 219 11.85 -5.60 -15.21
N ALA A 220 11.21 -4.97 -16.16
CA ALA A 220 9.84 -4.49 -15.99
C ALA A 220 8.84 -5.65 -16.03
N GLN A 221 7.89 -5.62 -15.13
CA GLN A 221 6.82 -6.62 -15.04
C GLN A 221 5.51 -6.11 -15.61
N VAL A 222 5.34 -4.80 -15.60
CA VAL A 222 4.22 -4.09 -16.23
C VAL A 222 4.73 -2.83 -16.92
N SER A 223 4.10 -2.41 -17.99
CA SER A 223 4.44 -1.14 -18.64
C SER A 223 3.81 0.03 -17.89
N THR A 224 4.30 1.24 -18.17
CA THR A 224 3.68 2.45 -17.65
C THR A 224 2.24 2.60 -18.18
N GLU A 225 1.99 2.20 -19.43
CA GLU A 225 0.68 2.24 -20.07
C GLU A 225 -0.32 1.32 -19.35
N ASP A 226 0.10 0.11 -18.98
CA ASP A 226 -0.74 -0.83 -18.22
C ASP A 226 -1.17 -0.30 -16.83
N MET A 227 -0.45 0.68 -16.31
CA MET A 227 -0.74 1.27 -15.00
C MET A 227 -1.63 2.52 -15.09
N GLU A 228 -1.72 3.15 -16.28
CA GLU A 228 -2.49 4.38 -16.51
C GLU A 228 -3.90 4.09 -17.05
N ASP A 229 -4.16 2.90 -17.61
CA ASP A 229 -5.48 2.42 -18.05
C ASP A 229 -6.35 1.93 -16.86
#